data_454a1de1eeb0ba086abda6ffe42b7b6b
#
_entry.id   454a1de1eeb0ba086abda6ffe42b7b6b
#
_cell.length_a   1.000
_cell.length_b   1.000
_cell.length_c   1.000
_cell.angle_alpha   90.00
_cell.angle_beta   90.00
_cell.angle_gamma   90.00
#
_symmetry.space_group_name_H-M   'P 1'
#
loop_
_entity.id
_entity.type
_entity.pdbx_description
1 polymer ?
#
loop_
_entity_poly.entity_id
_entity_poly.type
_entity_poly.pdbx_seq_one_letter_code
_entity_poly.pdbx_strand_id
1 'polypeptide(L)'
;YAIGAAHGVVYIRAEYPIAVERLQAALEMAREEGLLGKDIFGSGFDFDIEIRIGAGAFVCGEETALMASVEGQRGEPRQKPPFPFQSGLFGKPTIINNVETLATVPAIMLQGADWFRQFGTEKSPGTKVFALSGNIVNTGLVEVPMGTPLSEVIYSIGGGIPNGKKFKSAQTGGPSGGCITAENINTPLDYESLAALGSIVGSGGLIVMDEDTCMVDTARFYLDFIQEESCGKCTACRIGTKRMLEILNRITAGEGKPGDIETLEHLGAIIKDTAMCGLGQTAPNPVLSTIKYFRKEYEEHIVEKRCSAGVCGELVSSPCENTCPAGINIPGYMSLIATGDYMGAARIMLRDNPFSGICGRVCTHPCE
;
A
#
# COMPACT_ATOMS: atom_id res chain seq x y z
N TYR A 1 -5.47 13.15 32.17
CA TYR A 1 -5.46 14.29 33.09
C TYR A 1 -5.52 15.62 32.33
N ALA A 2 -4.61 15.87 31.38
CA ALA A 2 -4.49 17.16 30.68
C ALA A 2 -5.76 17.61 29.95
N ILE A 3 -6.57 16.68 29.46
CA ILE A 3 -7.85 16.96 28.78
C ILE A 3 -9.08 16.72 29.67
N GLY A 4 -8.88 16.30 30.91
CA GLY A 4 -9.98 16.00 31.86
C GLY A 4 -10.76 14.73 31.48
N ALA A 5 -10.21 13.82 30.69
CA ALA A 5 -10.88 12.56 30.34
C ALA A 5 -10.85 11.60 31.54
N ALA A 6 -12.00 10.99 31.85
CA ALA A 6 -12.12 9.95 32.86
C ALA A 6 -12.16 8.52 32.28
N HIS A 7 -12.21 8.39 30.98
CA HIS A 7 -12.34 7.11 30.32
C HIS A 7 -11.56 7.06 28.98
N GLY A 8 -10.82 6.00 28.77
CA GLY A 8 -10.07 5.70 27.56
C GLY A 8 -10.56 4.42 26.89
N VAL A 9 -10.53 4.39 25.56
CA VAL A 9 -10.86 3.20 24.79
C VAL A 9 -9.70 2.90 23.84
N VAL A 10 -9.12 1.71 23.94
CA VAL A 10 -8.13 1.23 22.97
C VAL A 10 -8.82 0.31 21.98
N TYR A 11 -8.86 0.70 20.70
CA TYR A 11 -9.44 -0.09 19.63
C TYR A 11 -8.34 -0.88 18.94
N ILE A 12 -8.43 -2.21 18.99
CA ILE A 12 -7.43 -3.14 18.44
C ILE A 12 -8.12 -4.04 17.42
N ARG A 13 -7.44 -4.34 16.31
CA ARG A 13 -7.92 -5.32 15.33
C ARG A 13 -7.81 -6.74 15.88
N ALA A 14 -8.79 -7.59 15.57
CA ALA A 14 -8.82 -8.99 15.99
C ALA A 14 -7.61 -9.81 15.46
N GLU A 15 -6.98 -9.37 14.39
CA GLU A 15 -5.78 -9.98 13.79
C GLU A 15 -4.53 -9.87 14.67
N TYR A 16 -4.58 -9.10 15.76
CA TYR A 16 -3.45 -8.92 16.68
C TYR A 16 -3.71 -9.52 18.07
N PRO A 17 -3.92 -10.88 18.19
CA PRO A 17 -4.27 -11.50 19.48
C PRO A 17 -3.20 -11.29 20.54
N ILE A 18 -1.91 -11.35 20.18
CA ILE A 18 -0.79 -11.12 21.10
C ILE A 18 -0.82 -9.67 21.64
N ALA A 19 -1.16 -8.69 20.80
CA ALA A 19 -1.26 -7.31 21.26
C ALA A 19 -2.41 -7.12 22.26
N VAL A 20 -3.54 -7.79 22.03
CA VAL A 20 -4.68 -7.79 22.97
C VAL A 20 -4.28 -8.38 24.32
N GLU A 21 -3.67 -9.57 24.32
CA GLU A 21 -3.19 -10.25 25.54
C GLU A 21 -2.19 -9.39 26.34
N ARG A 22 -1.20 -8.84 25.65
CA ARG A 22 -0.17 -7.99 26.28
C ARG A 22 -0.76 -6.71 26.86
N LEU A 23 -1.71 -6.08 26.17
CA LEU A 23 -2.36 -4.89 26.67
C LEU A 23 -3.29 -5.19 27.85
N GLN A 24 -4.01 -6.31 27.83
CA GLN A 24 -4.83 -6.75 28.97
C GLN A 24 -3.97 -6.91 30.23
N ALA A 25 -2.86 -7.65 30.13
CA ALA A 25 -1.92 -7.84 31.24
C ALA A 25 -1.37 -6.49 31.76
N ALA A 26 -1.00 -5.58 30.84
CA ALA A 26 -0.50 -4.26 31.23
C ALA A 26 -1.56 -3.40 31.93
N LEU A 27 -2.82 -3.45 31.51
CA LEU A 27 -3.91 -2.72 32.16
C LEU A 27 -4.25 -3.30 33.54
N GLU A 28 -4.20 -4.63 33.72
CA GLU A 28 -4.35 -5.28 35.01
C GLU A 28 -3.26 -4.85 35.98
N MET A 29 -1.99 -4.93 35.58
CA MET A 29 -0.87 -4.45 36.38
C MET A 29 -1.01 -2.97 36.74
N ALA A 30 -1.41 -2.13 35.78
CA ALA A 30 -1.59 -0.69 36.02
C ALA A 30 -2.70 -0.42 37.05
N ARG A 31 -3.77 -1.23 37.10
CA ARG A 31 -4.82 -1.14 38.11
C ARG A 31 -4.34 -1.60 39.48
N GLU A 32 -3.57 -2.70 39.55
CA GLU A 32 -2.98 -3.21 40.80
C GLU A 32 -2.02 -2.20 41.42
N GLU A 33 -1.26 -1.47 40.60
CA GLU A 33 -0.32 -0.44 41.05
C GLU A 33 -0.98 0.93 41.29
N GLY A 34 -2.32 1.04 41.15
CA GLY A 34 -3.06 2.28 41.36
C GLY A 34 -2.81 3.38 40.32
N LEU A 35 -2.32 2.98 39.13
CA LEU A 35 -2.10 3.89 38.00
C LEU A 35 -3.35 4.10 37.13
N LEU A 36 -4.35 3.21 37.29
CA LEU A 36 -5.68 3.29 36.70
C LEU A 36 -6.73 3.04 37.76
N GLY A 37 -7.93 3.56 37.55
CA GLY A 37 -9.09 3.39 38.42
C GLY A 37 -9.49 4.67 39.10
N LYS A 38 -9.79 4.62 40.41
CA LYS A 38 -10.29 5.73 41.22
C LYS A 38 -9.17 6.41 41.99
N ASP A 39 -9.29 7.74 42.13
CA ASP A 39 -8.41 8.55 42.98
C ASP A 39 -6.91 8.29 42.76
N ILE A 40 -6.48 8.26 41.53
CA ILE A 40 -5.10 7.92 41.13
C ILE A 40 -4.12 8.79 41.91
N PHE A 41 -3.21 8.17 42.69
CA PHE A 41 -2.24 8.82 43.57
C PHE A 41 -2.84 9.80 44.61
N GLY A 42 -4.09 9.63 45.01
CA GLY A 42 -4.75 10.55 45.96
C GLY A 42 -5.01 11.94 45.36
N SER A 43 -5.06 12.05 44.06
CA SER A 43 -5.20 13.32 43.32
C SER A 43 -6.65 13.74 43.08
N GLY A 44 -7.61 12.90 43.43
CA GLY A 44 -9.02 13.08 43.08
C GLY A 44 -9.33 12.83 41.61
N PHE A 45 -8.37 12.32 40.83
CA PHE A 45 -8.54 12.02 39.41
C PHE A 45 -8.87 10.55 39.20
N ASP A 46 -9.97 10.30 38.50
CA ASP A 46 -10.42 8.97 38.10
C ASP A 46 -10.12 8.79 36.61
N PHE A 47 -9.46 7.67 36.22
CA PHE A 47 -9.27 7.31 34.82
C PHE A 47 -9.14 5.80 34.68
N ASP A 48 -9.86 5.20 33.74
CA ASP A 48 -9.69 3.79 33.38
C ASP A 48 -9.74 3.59 31.86
N ILE A 49 -9.21 2.48 31.40
CA ILE A 49 -9.07 2.10 30.00
C ILE A 49 -9.77 0.79 29.73
N GLU A 50 -10.61 0.73 28.69
CA GLU A 50 -11.17 -0.50 28.16
C GLU A 50 -10.61 -0.85 26.78
N ILE A 51 -10.58 -2.15 26.47
CA ILE A 51 -10.20 -2.63 25.14
C ILE A 51 -11.47 -2.95 24.35
N ARG A 52 -11.52 -2.48 23.10
CA ARG A 52 -12.52 -2.85 22.11
C ARG A 52 -11.84 -3.54 20.93
N ILE A 53 -12.29 -4.74 20.61
CA ILE A 53 -11.73 -5.54 19.51
C ILE A 53 -12.56 -5.29 18.26
N GLY A 54 -11.90 -4.78 17.21
CA GLY A 54 -12.49 -4.59 15.90
C GLY A 54 -12.39 -5.85 15.04
N ALA A 55 -13.36 -6.04 14.14
CA ALA A 55 -13.42 -7.20 13.23
C ALA A 55 -12.48 -7.10 12.00
N GLY A 56 -11.50 -6.18 12.02
CA GLY A 56 -10.48 -6.08 10.99
C GLY A 56 -10.80 -5.17 9.80
N ALA A 57 -11.97 -4.52 9.76
CA ALA A 57 -12.34 -3.62 8.67
C ALA A 57 -11.35 -2.44 8.54
N PHE A 58 -10.69 -2.32 7.38
CA PHE A 58 -9.70 -1.28 7.10
C PHE A 58 -10.28 0.14 7.23
N VAL A 59 -11.55 0.32 6.85
CA VAL A 59 -12.26 1.60 6.97
C VAL A 59 -12.35 2.10 8.42
N CYS A 60 -12.29 1.23 9.41
CA CYS A 60 -12.27 1.60 10.84
C CYS A 60 -10.94 2.25 11.27
N GLY A 61 -9.95 2.37 10.39
CA GLY A 61 -8.80 3.26 10.55
C GLY A 61 -9.17 4.75 10.43
N GLU A 62 -10.30 5.08 9.81
CA GLU A 62 -10.86 6.43 9.82
C GLU A 62 -11.53 6.70 11.18
N GLU A 63 -11.21 7.84 11.80
CA GLU A 63 -11.57 8.11 13.20
C GLU A 63 -13.08 8.03 13.51
N THR A 64 -13.93 8.49 12.60
CA THR A 64 -15.38 8.46 12.81
C THR A 64 -15.99 7.08 12.55
N ALA A 65 -15.42 6.31 11.65
CA ALA A 65 -15.78 4.91 11.44
C ALA A 65 -15.35 4.03 12.63
N LEU A 66 -14.18 4.31 13.22
CA LEU A 66 -13.71 3.68 14.45
C LEU A 66 -14.70 3.91 15.58
N MET A 67 -15.12 5.18 15.80
CA MET A 67 -16.12 5.50 16.84
C MET A 67 -17.45 4.80 16.60
N ALA A 68 -17.96 4.78 15.37
CA ALA A 68 -19.18 4.05 15.01
C ALA A 68 -19.08 2.56 15.35
N SER A 69 -17.92 1.94 15.09
CA SER A 69 -17.65 0.54 15.45
C SER A 69 -17.64 0.34 16.97
N VAL A 70 -17.03 1.23 17.74
CA VAL A 70 -17.03 1.18 19.22
C VAL A 70 -18.45 1.33 19.75
N GLU A 71 -19.29 2.16 19.13
CA GLU A 71 -20.70 2.36 19.45
C GLU A 71 -21.59 1.16 19.08
N GLY A 72 -21.01 0.08 18.49
CA GLY A 72 -21.76 -1.09 18.03
C GLY A 72 -22.54 -0.86 16.73
N GLN A 73 -22.22 0.20 16.01
CA GLN A 73 -22.81 0.52 14.72
C GLN A 73 -21.91 0.01 13.58
N ARG A 74 -22.41 0.06 12.35
CA ARG A 74 -21.61 -0.21 11.18
C ARG A 74 -20.46 0.79 11.10
N GLY A 75 -19.24 0.30 10.85
CA GLY A 75 -18.02 1.12 10.71
C GLY A 75 -18.07 2.00 9.47
N GLU A 76 -18.83 3.06 9.50
CA GLU A 76 -18.98 4.02 8.41
C GLU A 76 -18.54 5.42 8.85
N PRO A 77 -17.76 6.13 8.00
CA PRO A 77 -17.38 7.50 8.28
C PRO A 77 -18.58 8.44 8.42
N ARG A 78 -18.44 9.41 9.32
CA ARG A 78 -19.39 10.54 9.47
C ARG A 78 -18.84 11.79 8.79
N GLN A 79 -19.74 12.65 8.32
CA GLN A 79 -19.36 13.94 7.76
C GLN A 79 -18.88 14.87 8.87
N LYS A 80 -17.88 15.66 8.61
CA LYS A 80 -17.36 16.72 9.48
C LYS A 80 -17.69 18.09 8.88
N PRO A 81 -18.09 19.11 9.66
CA PRO A 81 -18.39 19.11 11.09
C PRO A 81 -19.69 18.36 11.45
N PRO A 82 -19.89 17.90 12.72
CA PRO A 82 -19.04 18.15 13.89
C PRO A 82 -17.78 17.29 13.89
N PHE A 83 -16.68 17.86 14.41
CA PHE A 83 -15.44 17.13 14.62
C PHE A 83 -15.53 16.28 15.92
N PRO A 84 -14.71 15.23 16.09
CA PRO A 84 -14.73 14.38 17.28
C PRO A 84 -14.58 15.12 18.60
N PHE A 85 -13.77 16.16 18.63
CA PHE A 85 -13.60 16.99 19.84
C PHE A 85 -14.86 17.82 20.19
N GLN A 86 -15.79 17.99 19.27
CA GLN A 86 -17.08 18.64 19.49
C GLN A 86 -18.16 17.61 19.83
N SER A 87 -18.25 16.53 19.06
CA SER A 87 -19.23 15.45 19.21
C SER A 87 -18.64 14.15 18.66
N GLY A 88 -17.98 13.38 19.51
CA GLY A 88 -17.31 12.13 19.18
C GLY A 88 -18.06 10.90 19.69
N LEU A 89 -17.38 10.05 20.44
CA LEU A 89 -17.90 8.77 20.94
C LEU A 89 -19.11 9.01 21.88
N PHE A 90 -20.22 8.34 21.58
CA PHE A 90 -21.51 8.51 22.27
C PHE A 90 -21.98 9.98 22.35
N GLY A 91 -21.62 10.78 21.34
CA GLY A 91 -21.98 12.21 21.28
C GLY A 91 -21.17 13.12 22.22
N LYS A 92 -20.16 12.59 22.90
CA LYS A 92 -19.31 13.35 23.83
C LYS A 92 -18.02 13.83 23.15
N PRO A 93 -17.42 14.95 23.59
CA PRO A 93 -16.10 15.36 23.12
C PRO A 93 -15.08 14.24 23.27
N THR A 94 -14.38 13.93 22.19
CA THR A 94 -13.45 12.79 22.13
C THR A 94 -12.15 13.18 21.44
N ILE A 95 -11.03 12.82 22.03
CA ILE A 95 -9.70 12.95 21.42
C ILE A 95 -9.25 11.57 20.97
N ILE A 96 -8.77 11.47 19.73
CA ILE A 96 -8.31 10.22 19.11
C ILE A 96 -6.85 10.39 18.71
N ASN A 97 -6.02 9.42 19.10
CA ASN A 97 -4.61 9.37 18.72
C ASN A 97 -4.23 7.96 18.30
N ASN A 98 -3.24 7.87 17.39
CA ASN A 98 -2.61 6.61 17.07
C ASN A 98 -1.81 6.10 18.27
N VAL A 99 -1.74 4.78 18.44
CA VAL A 99 -0.99 4.13 19.53
C VAL A 99 0.50 4.46 19.46
N GLU A 100 1.10 4.54 18.28
CA GLU A 100 2.50 4.93 18.10
C GLU A 100 2.76 6.35 18.65
N THR A 101 1.85 7.29 18.39
CA THR A 101 1.91 8.65 18.98
C THR A 101 1.89 8.60 20.51
N LEU A 102 0.95 7.83 21.09
CA LEU A 102 0.86 7.71 22.54
C LEU A 102 2.05 6.98 23.16
N ALA A 103 2.66 6.03 22.45
CA ALA A 103 3.83 5.30 22.91
C ALA A 103 5.08 6.19 23.01
N THR A 104 5.17 7.27 22.25
CA THR A 104 6.29 8.23 22.32
C THR A 104 6.14 9.25 23.46
N VAL A 105 4.92 9.52 23.93
CA VAL A 105 4.62 10.53 24.96
C VAL A 105 5.42 10.30 26.27
N PRO A 106 5.52 9.09 26.84
CA PRO A 106 6.31 8.88 28.04
C PRO A 106 7.78 9.29 27.89
N ALA A 107 8.41 8.95 26.77
CA ALA A 107 9.80 9.33 26.49
C ALA A 107 9.94 10.87 26.37
N ILE A 108 8.99 11.52 25.70
CA ILE A 108 8.98 13.00 25.59
C ILE A 108 8.81 13.65 26.95
N MET A 109 7.94 13.13 27.80
CA MET A 109 7.72 13.66 29.14
C MET A 109 8.96 13.51 30.04
N LEU A 110 9.71 12.43 29.89
CA LEU A 110 10.92 12.17 30.68
C LEU A 110 12.14 12.95 30.17
N GLN A 111 12.29 13.09 28.87
CA GLN A 111 13.52 13.64 28.27
C GLN A 111 13.35 15.04 27.69
N GLY A 112 12.11 15.50 27.55
CA GLY A 112 11.75 16.82 27.06
C GLY A 112 11.56 16.90 25.54
N ALA A 113 10.91 17.97 25.09
CA ALA A 113 10.59 18.21 23.69
C ALA A 113 11.84 18.42 22.82
N ASP A 114 12.88 19.04 23.39
CA ASP A 114 14.12 19.29 22.64
C ASP A 114 14.88 18.00 22.34
N TRP A 115 14.81 17.01 23.22
CA TRP A 115 15.32 15.67 22.95
C TRP A 115 14.58 15.03 21.77
N PHE A 116 13.25 15.09 21.73
CA PHE A 116 12.46 14.52 20.65
C PHE A 116 12.75 15.17 19.30
N ARG A 117 12.98 16.49 19.30
CA ARG A 117 13.29 17.26 18.09
C ARG A 117 14.69 16.99 17.51
N GLN A 118 15.57 16.30 18.24
CA GLN A 118 16.88 15.89 17.72
C GLN A 118 16.74 14.79 16.64
N PHE A 119 15.63 14.08 16.62
CA PHE A 119 15.35 13.06 15.63
C PHE A 119 14.36 13.59 14.59
N GLY A 120 14.56 13.18 13.34
CA GLY A 120 13.66 13.56 12.26
C GLY A 120 14.05 14.87 11.56
N THR A 121 13.09 15.42 10.82
CA THR A 121 13.25 16.69 10.11
C THR A 121 12.58 17.83 10.91
N GLU A 122 12.84 19.07 10.50
CA GLU A 122 12.23 20.25 11.14
C GLU A 122 10.70 20.18 11.18
N LYS A 123 10.08 19.70 10.09
CA LYS A 123 8.61 19.61 9.95
C LYS A 123 8.04 18.26 10.36
N SER A 124 8.87 17.22 10.33
CA SER A 124 8.49 15.86 10.72
C SER A 124 9.49 15.36 11.79
N PRO A 125 9.41 15.88 13.05
CA PRO A 125 10.30 15.45 14.12
C PRO A 125 9.93 14.05 14.64
N GLY A 126 10.92 13.39 15.25
CA GLY A 126 10.77 12.09 15.89
C GLY A 126 11.13 10.94 14.97
N THR A 127 10.68 9.76 15.37
CA THR A 127 10.90 8.49 14.66
C THR A 127 9.60 7.93 14.10
N LYS A 128 9.73 6.97 13.19
CA LYS A 128 8.59 6.23 12.63
C LYS A 128 8.95 4.77 12.48
N VAL A 129 8.02 3.89 12.86
CA VAL A 129 8.14 2.46 12.59
C VAL A 129 7.62 2.17 11.17
N PHE A 130 8.47 1.53 10.36
CA PHE A 130 8.13 1.03 9.05
C PHE A 130 8.05 -0.50 9.06
N ALA A 131 7.02 -1.04 8.40
CA ALA A 131 6.86 -2.46 8.15
C ALA A 131 7.41 -2.77 6.75
N LEU A 132 8.61 -3.37 6.71
CA LEU A 132 9.29 -3.75 5.48
C LEU A 132 8.76 -5.09 4.97
N SER A 133 8.35 -5.12 3.71
CA SER A 133 7.86 -6.33 3.05
C SER A 133 8.10 -6.29 1.53
N GLY A 134 7.68 -7.34 0.83
CA GLY A 134 7.89 -7.46 -0.61
C GLY A 134 9.26 -8.06 -0.96
N ASN A 135 9.84 -7.60 -2.06
CA ASN A 135 11.09 -8.12 -2.61
C ASN A 135 12.31 -7.47 -1.94
N ILE A 136 12.50 -7.77 -0.65
CA ILE A 136 13.60 -7.28 0.19
C ILE A 136 14.18 -8.44 1.00
N VAL A 137 15.49 -8.42 1.28
CA VAL A 137 16.16 -9.52 1.99
C VAL A 137 15.66 -9.66 3.43
N ASN A 138 15.63 -8.55 4.18
CA ASN A 138 15.19 -8.54 5.57
C ASN A 138 13.80 -7.93 5.67
N THR A 139 12.78 -8.73 5.94
CA THR A 139 11.41 -8.29 6.23
C THR A 139 11.22 -8.10 7.73
N GLY A 140 10.32 -7.19 8.13
CA GLY A 140 10.00 -6.96 9.54
C GLY A 140 9.74 -5.49 9.86
N LEU A 141 9.80 -5.17 11.14
CA LEU A 141 9.61 -3.81 11.62
C LEU A 141 10.97 -3.12 11.83
N VAL A 142 11.07 -1.88 11.36
CA VAL A 142 12.24 -1.03 11.57
C VAL A 142 11.81 0.34 12.06
N GLU A 143 12.43 0.84 13.12
CA GLU A 143 12.24 2.20 13.58
C GLU A 143 13.41 3.06 13.10
N VAL A 144 13.10 4.16 12.43
CA VAL A 144 14.10 5.11 11.91
C VAL A 144 13.65 6.55 12.19
N PRO A 145 14.60 7.50 12.29
CA PRO A 145 14.27 8.91 12.31
C PRO A 145 13.46 9.31 11.06
N MET A 146 12.47 10.16 11.22
CA MET A 146 11.76 10.74 10.06
C MET A 146 12.78 11.47 9.17
N GLY A 147 12.60 11.33 7.85
CA GLY A 147 13.54 11.89 6.88
C GLY A 147 14.73 10.98 6.54
N THR A 148 14.83 9.79 7.13
CA THR A 148 15.81 8.77 6.68
C THR A 148 15.55 8.47 5.18
N PRO A 149 16.60 8.48 4.33
CA PRO A 149 16.43 8.18 2.92
C PRO A 149 15.88 6.77 2.67
N LEU A 150 14.98 6.62 1.71
CA LEU A 150 14.44 5.31 1.35
C LEU A 150 15.55 4.32 0.96
N SER A 151 16.60 4.78 0.28
CA SER A 151 17.77 3.97 -0.08
C SER A 151 18.46 3.35 1.13
N GLU A 152 18.60 4.08 2.22
CA GLU A 152 19.21 3.59 3.46
C GLU A 152 18.36 2.50 4.10
N VAL A 153 17.04 2.72 4.14
CA VAL A 153 16.10 1.73 4.69
C VAL A 153 16.12 0.44 3.85
N ILE A 154 16.17 0.54 2.52
CA ILE A 154 16.16 -0.64 1.63
C ILE A 154 17.50 -1.36 1.67
N TYR A 155 18.62 -0.66 1.50
CA TYR A 155 19.92 -1.32 1.30
C TYR A 155 20.68 -1.56 2.59
N SER A 156 20.76 -0.56 3.48
CA SER A 156 21.56 -0.68 4.71
C SER A 156 20.83 -1.51 5.78
N ILE A 157 19.53 -1.32 5.94
CA ILE A 157 18.72 -2.00 6.96
C ILE A 157 18.06 -3.25 6.38
N GLY A 158 17.38 -3.11 5.26
CA GLY A 158 16.63 -4.17 4.59
C GLY A 158 17.51 -5.19 3.85
N GLY A 159 18.83 -4.95 3.72
CA GLY A 159 19.77 -5.87 3.08
C GLY A 159 19.67 -5.91 1.55
N GLY A 160 18.91 -4.99 0.93
CA GLY A 160 18.77 -4.87 -0.52
C GLY A 160 17.76 -5.84 -1.15
N ILE A 161 17.82 -5.93 -2.47
CA ILE A 161 16.92 -6.78 -3.27
C ILE A 161 17.53 -8.18 -3.37
N PRO A 162 16.75 -9.25 -3.11
CA PRO A 162 17.27 -10.61 -3.18
C PRO A 162 17.69 -11.01 -4.60
N ASN A 163 18.57 -12.02 -4.69
CA ASN A 163 19.02 -12.64 -5.94
C ASN A 163 19.74 -11.69 -6.93
N GLY A 164 20.29 -10.57 -6.44
CA GLY A 164 21.00 -9.60 -7.28
C GLY A 164 20.11 -8.82 -8.24
N LYS A 165 18.80 -8.89 -8.10
CA LYS A 165 17.84 -8.10 -8.88
C LYS A 165 17.91 -6.62 -8.56
N LYS A 166 17.36 -5.80 -9.46
CA LYS A 166 17.33 -4.35 -9.31
C LYS A 166 16.06 -3.90 -8.60
N PHE A 167 16.19 -2.86 -7.79
CA PHE A 167 15.06 -2.14 -7.25
C PHE A 167 14.28 -1.45 -8.37
N LYS A 168 12.98 -1.65 -8.42
CA LYS A 168 12.07 -1.00 -9.37
C LYS A 168 11.28 0.12 -8.73
N SER A 169 10.61 -0.20 -7.62
CA SER A 169 9.74 0.74 -6.91
C SER A 169 9.51 0.29 -5.47
N ALA A 170 9.03 1.20 -4.63
CA ALA A 170 8.48 0.89 -3.32
C ALA A 170 7.12 1.57 -3.13
N GLN A 171 6.14 0.83 -2.64
CA GLN A 171 4.85 1.38 -2.21
C GLN A 171 4.97 1.83 -0.77
N THR A 172 4.67 3.10 -0.49
CA THR A 172 4.63 3.66 0.87
C THR A 172 3.22 4.00 1.28
N GLY A 173 2.94 3.99 2.59
CA GLY A 173 1.61 4.30 3.12
C GLY A 173 0.59 3.17 3.01
N GLY A 174 1.03 1.95 2.70
CA GLY A 174 0.16 0.79 2.52
C GLY A 174 -0.63 0.82 1.20
N PRO A 175 -1.75 0.06 1.10
CA PRO A 175 -2.50 -0.11 -0.15
C PRO A 175 -3.03 1.16 -0.79
N SER A 176 -3.31 2.19 0.00
CA SER A 176 -3.84 3.49 -0.46
C SER A 176 -2.77 4.56 -0.66
N GLY A 177 -1.51 4.20 -0.53
CA GLY A 177 -0.37 5.10 -0.79
C GLY A 177 0.00 5.18 -2.27
N GLY A 178 1.21 5.68 -2.54
CA GLY A 178 1.76 5.79 -3.89
C GLY A 178 3.11 5.08 -4.02
N CYS A 179 3.56 4.89 -5.24
CA CYS A 179 4.85 4.28 -5.51
C CYS A 179 5.98 5.32 -5.63
N ILE A 180 7.16 4.94 -5.16
CA ILE A 180 8.41 5.68 -5.29
C ILE A 180 9.34 4.88 -6.20
N THR A 181 9.80 5.50 -7.28
CA THR A 181 10.62 4.84 -8.31
C THR A 181 12.10 4.80 -7.94
N ALA A 182 12.88 4.01 -8.70
CA ALA A 182 14.33 3.96 -8.56
C ALA A 182 15.02 5.33 -8.72
N GLU A 183 14.48 6.22 -9.55
CA GLU A 183 15.00 7.58 -9.72
C GLU A 183 14.86 8.42 -8.44
N ASN A 184 13.84 8.13 -7.64
CA ASN A 184 13.51 8.83 -6.41
C ASN A 184 13.92 8.05 -5.15
N ILE A 185 14.80 7.07 -5.26
CA ILE A 185 15.16 6.18 -4.15
C ILE A 185 15.80 6.90 -2.97
N ASN A 186 16.38 8.07 -3.17
CA ASN A 186 16.98 8.89 -2.12
C ASN A 186 16.00 9.86 -1.44
N THR A 187 14.69 9.75 -1.74
CA THR A 187 13.67 10.57 -1.10
C THR A 187 13.65 10.34 0.40
N PRO A 188 13.67 11.41 1.21
CA PRO A 188 13.47 11.31 2.65
C PRO A 188 12.09 10.73 2.98
N LEU A 189 12.04 9.80 3.92
CA LEU A 189 10.79 9.23 4.42
C LEU A 189 10.16 10.17 5.45
N ASP A 190 9.60 11.27 4.97
CA ASP A 190 8.84 12.25 5.76
C ASP A 190 7.52 12.63 5.07
N TYR A 191 6.68 13.36 5.79
CA TYR A 191 5.33 13.68 5.30
C TYR A 191 5.36 14.56 4.05
N GLU A 192 6.23 15.57 4.03
CA GLU A 192 6.30 16.56 2.96
C GLU A 192 6.92 15.97 1.68
N SER A 193 8.02 15.26 1.82
CA SER A 193 8.75 14.68 0.69
C SER A 193 7.92 13.61 -0.01
N LEU A 194 7.24 12.74 0.75
CA LEU A 194 6.36 11.72 0.18
C LEU A 194 5.12 12.33 -0.48
N ALA A 195 4.51 13.35 0.15
CA ALA A 195 3.35 14.04 -0.42
C ALA A 195 3.70 14.73 -1.76
N ALA A 196 4.89 15.31 -1.90
CA ALA A 196 5.37 15.93 -3.14
C ALA A 196 5.46 14.92 -4.31
N LEU A 197 5.72 13.64 -4.02
CA LEU A 197 5.73 12.57 -5.01
C LEU A 197 4.35 11.95 -5.28
N GLY A 198 3.32 12.36 -4.54
CA GLY A 198 1.97 11.79 -4.63
C GLY A 198 1.80 10.51 -3.80
N SER A 199 2.67 10.30 -2.82
CA SER A 199 2.59 9.20 -1.86
C SER A 199 2.29 9.69 -0.45
N ILE A 200 2.23 8.80 0.52
CA ILE A 200 1.96 9.12 1.93
C ILE A 200 2.82 8.25 2.85
N VAL A 201 3.09 8.71 4.07
CA VAL A 201 3.72 7.89 5.12
C VAL A 201 2.74 6.82 5.61
N GLY A 202 1.49 7.18 5.80
CA GLY A 202 0.44 6.31 6.32
C GLY A 202 0.82 5.69 7.67
N SER A 203 0.52 4.41 7.82
CA SER A 203 0.90 3.63 9.01
C SER A 203 2.33 3.07 8.98
N GLY A 204 3.14 3.47 8.01
CA GLY A 204 4.52 2.98 7.86
C GLY A 204 4.65 1.69 7.04
N GLY A 205 3.63 1.28 6.31
CA GLY A 205 3.76 0.17 5.36
C GLY A 205 4.74 0.53 4.23
N LEU A 206 5.75 -0.30 4.01
CA LEU A 206 6.75 -0.14 2.96
C LEU A 206 6.93 -1.47 2.23
N ILE A 207 6.42 -1.54 0.98
CA ILE A 207 6.44 -2.75 0.17
C ILE A 207 7.39 -2.53 -1.00
N VAL A 208 8.47 -3.31 -1.01
CA VAL A 208 9.54 -3.19 -2.00
C VAL A 208 9.27 -4.09 -3.20
N MET A 209 9.51 -3.59 -4.39
CA MET A 209 9.27 -4.27 -5.67
C MET A 209 10.55 -4.28 -6.51
N ASP A 210 10.85 -5.43 -7.09
CA ASP A 210 11.99 -5.64 -7.99
C ASP A 210 11.61 -5.46 -9.46
N GLU A 211 12.60 -5.61 -10.33
CA GLU A 211 12.46 -5.43 -11.79
C GLU A 211 11.45 -6.38 -12.45
N ASP A 212 11.14 -7.52 -11.83
CA ASP A 212 10.18 -8.51 -12.35
C ASP A 212 8.73 -8.24 -11.88
N THR A 213 8.49 -7.17 -11.15
CA THR A 213 7.15 -6.80 -10.71
C THR A 213 6.38 -6.07 -11.81
N CYS A 214 5.18 -6.52 -12.15
CA CYS A 214 4.27 -5.81 -13.04
C CYS A 214 3.55 -4.68 -12.29
N MET A 215 3.75 -3.43 -12.72
CA MET A 215 3.14 -2.29 -12.03
C MET A 215 1.64 -2.13 -12.32
N VAL A 216 1.16 -2.67 -13.44
CA VAL A 216 -0.28 -2.69 -13.78
C VAL A 216 -1.02 -3.67 -12.87
N ASP A 217 -0.47 -4.88 -12.69
CA ASP A 217 -1.06 -5.88 -11.78
C ASP A 217 -0.95 -5.44 -10.31
N THR A 218 0.15 -4.78 -9.94
CA THR A 218 0.31 -4.17 -8.61
C THR A 218 -0.77 -3.13 -8.33
N ALA A 219 -1.06 -2.24 -9.29
CA ALA A 219 -2.13 -1.25 -9.15
C ALA A 219 -3.50 -1.92 -9.05
N ARG A 220 -3.75 -2.97 -9.84
CA ARG A 220 -4.97 -3.79 -9.78
C ARG A 220 -5.13 -4.42 -8.40
N PHE A 221 -4.09 -5.06 -7.88
CA PHE A 221 -4.10 -5.72 -6.58
C PHE A 221 -4.43 -4.75 -5.42
N TYR A 222 -3.79 -3.58 -5.38
CA TYR A 222 -4.09 -2.61 -4.34
C TYR A 222 -5.49 -2.01 -4.47
N LEU A 223 -5.95 -1.76 -5.68
CA LEU A 223 -7.29 -1.21 -5.89
C LEU A 223 -8.38 -2.24 -5.57
N ASP A 224 -8.15 -3.52 -5.84
CA ASP A 224 -9.02 -4.63 -5.47
C ASP A 224 -9.22 -4.68 -3.96
N PHE A 225 -8.12 -4.69 -3.20
CA PHE A 225 -8.17 -4.59 -1.74
C PHE A 225 -8.98 -3.37 -1.26
N ILE A 226 -8.73 -2.19 -1.83
CA ILE A 226 -9.43 -0.97 -1.41
C ILE A 226 -10.93 -1.05 -1.75
N GLN A 227 -11.28 -1.65 -2.89
CA GLN A 227 -12.66 -1.83 -3.30
C GLN A 227 -13.41 -2.76 -2.35
N GLU A 228 -12.80 -3.87 -1.92
CA GLU A 228 -13.35 -4.80 -0.93
C GLU A 228 -13.51 -4.14 0.44
N GLU A 229 -12.57 -3.30 0.85
CA GLU A 229 -12.57 -2.58 2.14
C GLU A 229 -13.42 -1.30 2.14
N SER A 230 -14.04 -0.95 1.03
CA SER A 230 -14.93 0.20 0.94
C SER A 230 -16.19 -0.02 1.79
N CYS A 231 -16.52 0.94 2.67
CA CYS A 231 -17.77 0.87 3.43
C CYS A 231 -19.04 0.97 2.57
N GLY A 232 -18.90 1.37 1.29
CA GLY A 232 -20.00 1.49 0.34
C GLY A 232 -20.89 2.72 0.51
N LYS A 233 -20.59 3.64 1.44
CA LYS A 233 -21.45 4.78 1.76
C LYS A 233 -21.54 5.81 0.64
N CYS A 234 -20.39 6.29 0.14
CA CYS A 234 -20.37 7.30 -0.92
C CYS A 234 -20.22 6.66 -2.32
N THR A 235 -20.97 7.20 -3.30
CA THR A 235 -21.00 6.69 -4.67
C THR A 235 -19.63 6.77 -5.34
N ALA A 236 -18.89 7.85 -5.12
CA ALA A 236 -17.56 8.06 -5.69
C ALA A 236 -16.61 6.90 -5.36
N CYS A 237 -16.51 6.49 -4.09
CA CYS A 237 -15.71 5.35 -3.69
C CYS A 237 -16.34 4.04 -4.17
N ARG A 238 -17.59 3.72 -3.78
CA ARG A 238 -18.24 2.44 -4.07
C ARG A 238 -18.27 2.08 -5.56
N ILE A 239 -18.68 3.01 -6.40
CA ILE A 239 -18.84 2.77 -7.85
C ILE A 239 -17.55 3.11 -8.59
N GLY A 240 -16.87 4.21 -8.22
CA GLY A 240 -15.68 4.67 -8.92
C GLY A 240 -14.53 3.66 -8.82
N THR A 241 -14.21 3.15 -7.62
CA THR A 241 -13.16 2.14 -7.45
C THR A 241 -13.49 0.86 -8.23
N LYS A 242 -14.74 0.42 -8.21
CA LYS A 242 -15.19 -0.74 -8.97
C LYS A 242 -14.99 -0.54 -10.49
N ARG A 243 -15.34 0.63 -11.03
CA ARG A 243 -15.13 0.93 -12.46
C ARG A 243 -13.66 0.98 -12.83
N MET A 244 -12.83 1.58 -12.00
CA MET A 244 -11.38 1.54 -12.21
C MET A 244 -10.83 0.11 -12.17
N LEU A 245 -11.29 -0.72 -11.23
CA LEU A 245 -10.87 -2.11 -11.12
C LEU A 245 -11.30 -2.95 -12.34
N GLU A 246 -12.50 -2.75 -12.85
CA GLU A 246 -12.96 -3.39 -14.09
C GLU A 246 -12.07 -3.05 -15.30
N ILE A 247 -11.58 -1.80 -15.38
CA ILE A 247 -10.63 -1.39 -16.41
C ILE A 247 -9.28 -2.09 -16.22
N LEU A 248 -8.74 -2.12 -15.00
CA LEU A 248 -7.47 -2.79 -14.72
C LEU A 248 -7.55 -4.30 -14.96
N ASN A 249 -8.65 -4.95 -14.58
CA ASN A 249 -8.87 -6.37 -14.85
C ASN A 249 -8.85 -6.67 -16.34
N ARG A 250 -9.50 -5.86 -17.18
CA ARG A 250 -9.45 -6.09 -18.62
C ARG A 250 -8.10 -5.77 -19.24
N ILE A 251 -7.34 -4.79 -18.69
CA ILE A 251 -5.98 -4.51 -19.17
C ILE A 251 -5.07 -5.70 -18.88
N THR A 252 -5.11 -6.25 -17.65
CA THR A 252 -4.30 -7.41 -17.26
C THR A 252 -4.74 -8.71 -17.93
N ALA A 253 -5.99 -8.79 -18.40
CA ALA A 253 -6.54 -9.90 -19.19
C ALA A 253 -6.31 -9.75 -20.71
N GLY A 254 -5.53 -8.76 -21.16
CA GLY A 254 -5.27 -8.57 -22.60
C GLY A 254 -6.42 -7.90 -23.36
N GLU A 255 -7.50 -7.52 -22.70
CA GLU A 255 -8.69 -6.89 -23.29
C GLU A 255 -8.67 -5.35 -23.19
N GLY A 256 -7.55 -4.78 -22.76
CA GLY A 256 -7.36 -3.33 -22.64
C GLY A 256 -7.60 -2.61 -23.97
N LYS A 257 -8.18 -1.41 -23.90
CA LYS A 257 -8.61 -0.61 -25.05
C LYS A 257 -7.89 0.74 -25.06
N PRO A 258 -7.64 1.32 -26.24
CA PRO A 258 -7.22 2.73 -26.33
C PRO A 258 -8.18 3.65 -25.55
N GLY A 259 -7.62 4.57 -24.75
CA GLY A 259 -8.39 5.47 -23.89
C GLY A 259 -8.64 4.95 -22.47
N ASP A 260 -8.25 3.72 -22.14
CA ASP A 260 -8.39 3.17 -20.79
C ASP A 260 -7.53 3.92 -19.76
N ILE A 261 -6.32 4.32 -20.14
CA ILE A 261 -5.42 5.07 -19.27
C ILE A 261 -6.04 6.43 -18.90
N GLU A 262 -6.49 7.17 -19.89
CA GLU A 262 -7.14 8.48 -19.71
C GLU A 262 -8.42 8.36 -18.88
N THR A 263 -9.16 7.27 -19.06
CA THR A 263 -10.37 6.97 -18.27
C THR A 263 -10.01 6.69 -16.81
N LEU A 264 -8.93 5.94 -16.53
CA LEU A 264 -8.42 5.70 -15.17
C LEU A 264 -7.97 6.99 -14.51
N GLU A 265 -7.22 7.85 -15.22
CA GLU A 265 -6.77 9.15 -14.73
C GLU A 265 -7.98 10.05 -14.38
N HIS A 266 -8.97 10.11 -15.25
CA HIS A 266 -10.18 10.93 -15.04
C HIS A 266 -11.03 10.41 -13.86
N LEU A 267 -11.31 9.11 -13.81
CA LEU A 267 -12.04 8.50 -12.69
C LEU A 267 -11.29 8.68 -11.37
N GLY A 268 -9.97 8.50 -11.38
CA GLY A 268 -9.12 8.69 -10.22
C GLY A 268 -9.21 10.11 -9.66
N ALA A 269 -9.16 11.13 -10.52
CA ALA A 269 -9.32 12.54 -10.13
C ALA A 269 -10.69 12.78 -9.50
N ILE A 270 -11.78 12.32 -10.14
CA ILE A 270 -13.14 12.47 -9.60
C ILE A 270 -13.28 11.81 -8.22
N ILE A 271 -12.79 10.59 -8.06
CA ILE A 271 -12.89 9.87 -6.78
C ILE A 271 -12.13 10.63 -5.69
N LYS A 272 -10.93 11.10 -5.99
CA LYS A 272 -10.08 11.84 -5.06
C LYS A 272 -10.78 13.12 -4.57
N ASP A 273 -11.43 13.84 -5.46
CA ASP A 273 -12.07 15.13 -5.16
C ASP A 273 -13.44 15.00 -4.49
N THR A 274 -14.15 13.89 -4.72
CA THR A 274 -15.56 13.75 -4.31
C THR A 274 -15.82 12.67 -3.26
N ALA A 275 -14.83 11.83 -2.93
CA ALA A 275 -15.00 10.83 -1.88
C ALA A 275 -15.07 11.49 -0.48
N MET A 276 -15.93 10.94 0.37
CA MET A 276 -16.27 11.54 1.66
C MET A 276 -15.15 11.42 2.71
N CYS A 277 -14.33 10.39 2.66
CA CYS A 277 -13.30 10.10 3.67
C CYS A 277 -11.94 9.80 3.04
N GLY A 278 -10.90 9.79 3.89
CA GLY A 278 -9.51 9.54 3.46
C GLY A 278 -9.32 8.24 2.70
N LEU A 279 -10.02 7.14 3.05
CA LEU A 279 -9.93 5.88 2.31
C LEU A 279 -10.33 6.09 0.85
N GLY A 280 -11.47 6.72 0.58
CA GLY A 280 -11.92 6.95 -0.79
C GLY A 280 -11.05 7.98 -1.52
N GLN A 281 -10.62 9.05 -0.84
CA GLN A 281 -9.76 10.09 -1.42
C GLN A 281 -8.39 9.57 -1.83
N THR A 282 -7.85 8.58 -1.12
CA THR A 282 -6.56 7.97 -1.42
C THR A 282 -6.66 6.70 -2.27
N ALA A 283 -7.86 6.15 -2.44
CA ALA A 283 -8.09 4.92 -3.22
C ALA A 283 -7.45 4.90 -4.61
N PRO A 284 -7.49 5.99 -5.39
CA PRO A 284 -6.87 6.02 -6.73
C PRO A 284 -5.35 6.14 -6.73
N ASN A 285 -4.71 6.48 -5.60
CA ASN A 285 -3.27 6.79 -5.58
C ASN A 285 -2.38 5.69 -6.17
N PRO A 286 -2.57 4.39 -5.86
CA PRO A 286 -1.76 3.34 -6.47
C PRO A 286 -1.84 3.33 -8.00
N VAL A 287 -3.05 3.53 -8.53
CA VAL A 287 -3.29 3.55 -9.98
C VAL A 287 -2.68 4.80 -10.61
N LEU A 288 -2.97 5.97 -10.04
CA LEU A 288 -2.46 7.24 -10.59
C LEU A 288 -0.93 7.34 -10.51
N SER A 289 -0.32 6.87 -9.42
CA SER A 289 1.14 6.88 -9.29
C SER A 289 1.81 5.88 -10.22
N THR A 290 1.26 4.69 -10.41
CA THR A 290 1.81 3.72 -11.37
C THR A 290 1.63 4.17 -12.82
N ILE A 291 0.52 4.79 -13.19
CA ILE A 291 0.34 5.42 -14.51
C ILE A 291 1.38 6.54 -14.70
N LYS A 292 1.55 7.41 -13.71
CA LYS A 292 2.50 8.54 -13.78
C LYS A 292 3.93 8.09 -14.07
N TYR A 293 4.40 7.02 -13.39
CA TYR A 293 5.79 6.61 -13.44
C TYR A 293 6.06 5.42 -14.36
N PHE A 294 5.05 4.61 -14.67
CA PHE A 294 5.17 3.37 -15.45
C PHE A 294 4.14 3.29 -16.59
N ARG A 295 3.77 4.45 -17.17
CA ARG A 295 2.77 4.54 -18.26
C ARG A 295 3.09 3.57 -19.40
N LYS A 296 4.37 3.39 -19.72
CA LYS A 296 4.82 2.47 -20.77
C LYS A 296 4.36 1.03 -20.52
N GLU A 297 4.35 0.54 -19.28
CA GLU A 297 3.85 -0.81 -18.97
C GLU A 297 2.35 -0.93 -19.27
N TYR A 298 1.56 0.10 -19.00
CA TYR A 298 0.14 0.13 -19.39
C TYR A 298 -0.05 0.11 -20.90
N GLU A 299 0.75 0.88 -21.63
CA GLU A 299 0.72 0.92 -23.10
C GLU A 299 1.11 -0.44 -23.69
N GLU A 300 2.14 -1.10 -23.16
CA GLU A 300 2.52 -2.46 -23.55
C GLU A 300 1.36 -3.45 -23.35
N HIS A 301 0.69 -3.41 -22.20
CA HIS A 301 -0.47 -4.28 -21.92
C HIS A 301 -1.65 -4.02 -22.87
N ILE A 302 -1.91 -2.73 -23.21
CA ILE A 302 -3.06 -2.35 -24.02
C ILE A 302 -2.79 -2.55 -25.52
N VAL A 303 -1.63 -2.07 -26.00
CA VAL A 303 -1.32 -2.03 -27.43
C VAL A 303 -0.59 -3.29 -27.90
N GLU A 304 0.46 -3.68 -27.20
CA GLU A 304 1.32 -4.82 -27.58
C GLU A 304 0.76 -6.16 -27.09
N LYS A 305 -0.25 -6.12 -26.20
CA LYS A 305 -0.83 -7.32 -25.56
C LYS A 305 0.24 -8.17 -24.87
N ARG A 306 1.17 -7.52 -24.20
CA ARG A 306 2.33 -8.14 -23.56
C ARG A 306 2.51 -7.64 -22.13
N CYS A 307 2.87 -8.55 -21.23
CA CYS A 307 3.33 -8.24 -19.89
C CYS A 307 4.85 -8.52 -19.81
N SER A 308 5.67 -7.46 -19.76
CA SER A 308 7.14 -7.62 -19.73
C SER A 308 7.64 -8.30 -18.45
N ALA A 309 6.88 -8.20 -17.34
CA ALA A 309 7.17 -8.91 -16.09
C ALA A 309 6.73 -10.39 -16.09
N GLY A 310 5.97 -10.83 -17.09
CA GLY A 310 5.50 -12.21 -17.19
C GLY A 310 4.50 -12.64 -16.11
N VAL A 311 3.78 -11.71 -15.50
CA VAL A 311 2.88 -11.96 -14.36
C VAL A 311 1.42 -12.08 -14.77
N CYS A 312 0.99 -11.28 -15.77
CA CYS A 312 -0.40 -11.26 -16.23
C CYS A 312 -0.68 -12.46 -17.13
N GLY A 313 -1.36 -13.50 -16.60
CA GLY A 313 -1.49 -14.82 -17.21
C GLY A 313 -1.99 -14.83 -18.66
N GLU A 314 -2.94 -13.96 -19.00
CA GLU A 314 -3.50 -13.86 -20.36
C GLU A 314 -2.59 -13.09 -21.35
N LEU A 315 -1.54 -12.43 -20.82
CA LEU A 315 -0.55 -11.67 -21.58
C LEU A 315 0.84 -12.34 -21.56
N VAL A 316 0.94 -13.46 -20.88
CA VAL A 316 2.16 -14.26 -20.83
C VAL A 316 2.05 -15.33 -21.89
N SER A 317 2.75 -15.13 -22.99
CA SER A 317 3.20 -16.23 -23.82
C SER A 317 4.12 -17.15 -23.00
N SER A 318 4.45 -18.31 -23.52
CA SER A 318 5.41 -19.21 -22.85
C SER A 318 6.70 -18.48 -22.44
N PRO A 319 7.40 -18.93 -21.39
CA PRO A 319 8.66 -18.30 -20.96
C PRO A 319 9.67 -18.13 -22.11
N CYS A 320 9.76 -19.11 -23.02
CA CYS A 320 10.62 -19.04 -24.17
C CYS A 320 10.25 -17.93 -25.17
N GLU A 321 8.95 -17.65 -25.36
CA GLU A 321 8.47 -16.56 -26.20
C GLU A 321 8.73 -15.19 -25.55
N ASN A 322 8.51 -15.06 -24.25
CA ASN A 322 8.79 -13.84 -23.51
C ASN A 322 10.26 -13.49 -23.44
N THR A 323 11.14 -14.49 -23.37
CA THR A 323 12.59 -14.30 -23.34
C THR A 323 13.18 -14.03 -24.73
N CYS A 324 12.45 -14.39 -25.80
CA CYS A 324 12.90 -14.18 -27.17
C CYS A 324 12.86 -12.66 -27.52
N PRO A 325 14.01 -12.03 -27.88
CA PRO A 325 14.03 -10.61 -28.25
C PRO A 325 13.17 -10.27 -29.49
N ALA A 326 12.89 -11.27 -30.34
CA ALA A 326 12.03 -11.13 -31.52
C ALA A 326 10.56 -11.51 -31.24
N GLY A 327 10.23 -11.97 -30.03
CA GLY A 327 8.87 -12.37 -29.67
C GLY A 327 8.31 -13.50 -30.53
N ILE A 328 9.17 -14.42 -30.99
CA ILE A 328 8.73 -15.52 -31.87
C ILE A 328 7.82 -16.47 -31.08
N ASN A 329 6.68 -16.83 -31.66
CA ASN A 329 5.80 -17.85 -31.10
C ASN A 329 6.43 -19.24 -31.16
N ILE A 330 7.33 -19.50 -30.18
CA ILE A 330 8.11 -20.75 -30.11
C ILE A 330 7.22 -21.98 -29.89
N PRO A 331 6.24 -21.98 -28.96
CA PRO A 331 5.34 -23.13 -28.82
C PRO A 331 4.54 -23.42 -30.07
N GLY A 332 4.10 -22.39 -30.78
CA GLY A 332 3.31 -22.52 -32.00
C GLY A 332 4.12 -23.25 -33.11
N TYR A 333 5.33 -22.80 -33.41
CA TYR A 333 6.13 -23.48 -34.46
C TYR A 333 6.62 -24.86 -34.02
N MET A 334 6.94 -25.05 -32.72
CA MET A 334 7.33 -26.36 -32.20
C MET A 334 6.20 -27.39 -32.28
N SER A 335 4.96 -26.98 -31.98
CA SER A 335 3.77 -27.82 -32.14
C SER A 335 3.57 -28.26 -33.59
N LEU A 336 3.75 -27.34 -34.55
CA LEU A 336 3.65 -27.67 -35.98
C LEU A 336 4.79 -28.59 -36.46
N ILE A 337 6.00 -28.39 -35.95
CA ILE A 337 7.11 -29.31 -36.20
C ILE A 337 6.80 -30.73 -35.70
N ALA A 338 6.23 -30.82 -34.47
CA ALA A 338 5.86 -32.09 -33.85
C ALA A 338 4.79 -32.86 -34.65
N THR A 339 3.93 -32.14 -35.38
CA THR A 339 2.91 -32.71 -36.26
C THR A 339 3.40 -32.89 -37.70
N GLY A 340 4.65 -32.52 -38.04
CA GLY A 340 5.23 -32.63 -39.37
C GLY A 340 4.90 -31.49 -40.33
N ASP A 341 4.22 -30.47 -39.89
CA ASP A 341 3.90 -29.27 -40.70
C ASP A 341 5.04 -28.23 -40.66
N TYR A 342 6.14 -28.54 -41.32
CA TYR A 342 7.31 -27.67 -41.40
C TYR A 342 7.04 -26.35 -42.14
N MET A 343 6.08 -26.35 -43.08
CA MET A 343 5.75 -25.14 -43.83
C MET A 343 4.90 -24.20 -42.99
N GLY A 344 3.99 -24.73 -42.19
CA GLY A 344 3.24 -23.96 -41.18
C GLY A 344 4.16 -23.36 -40.12
N ALA A 345 5.10 -24.15 -39.60
CA ALA A 345 6.10 -23.68 -38.65
C ALA A 345 6.95 -22.53 -39.23
N ALA A 346 7.42 -22.67 -40.47
CA ALA A 346 8.18 -21.60 -41.14
C ALA A 346 7.35 -20.31 -41.29
N ARG A 347 6.06 -20.42 -41.63
CA ARG A 347 5.17 -19.24 -41.72
C ARG A 347 5.01 -18.51 -40.42
N ILE A 348 4.84 -19.21 -39.30
CA ILE A 348 4.75 -18.60 -37.97
C ILE A 348 6.05 -17.85 -37.65
N MET A 349 7.21 -18.50 -37.81
CA MET A 349 8.51 -17.88 -37.57
C MET A 349 8.74 -16.63 -38.44
N LEU A 350 8.39 -16.68 -39.72
CA LEU A 350 8.59 -15.59 -40.67
C LEU A 350 7.68 -14.40 -40.41
N ARG A 351 6.51 -14.61 -39.78
CA ARG A 351 5.61 -13.54 -39.41
C ARG A 351 6.25 -12.57 -38.39
N ASP A 352 6.94 -13.14 -37.40
CA ASP A 352 7.51 -12.40 -36.29
C ASP A 352 8.98 -12.04 -36.52
N ASN A 353 9.70 -12.84 -37.32
CA ASN A 353 11.12 -12.65 -37.63
C ASN A 353 11.43 -13.00 -39.10
N PRO A 354 11.50 -12.01 -40.00
CA PRO A 354 11.82 -12.26 -41.42
C PRO A 354 13.26 -12.80 -41.66
N PHE A 355 14.15 -12.67 -40.68
CA PHE A 355 15.52 -13.12 -40.70
C PHE A 355 15.75 -14.42 -39.91
N SER A 356 14.73 -15.25 -39.74
CA SER A 356 14.75 -16.47 -38.95
C SER A 356 15.92 -17.40 -39.28
N GLY A 357 16.33 -17.51 -40.56
CA GLY A 357 17.48 -18.30 -40.99
C GLY A 357 18.84 -17.76 -40.53
N ILE A 358 18.97 -16.44 -40.33
CA ILE A 358 20.19 -15.81 -39.78
C ILE A 358 20.16 -15.92 -38.26
N CYS A 359 19.06 -15.50 -37.66
CA CYS A 359 18.88 -15.50 -36.20
C CYS A 359 19.09 -16.91 -35.63
N GLY A 360 18.57 -17.96 -36.27
CA GLY A 360 18.77 -19.35 -35.84
C GLY A 360 20.22 -19.85 -35.84
N ARG A 361 21.15 -19.12 -36.52
CA ARG A 361 22.57 -19.43 -36.52
C ARG A 361 23.41 -18.63 -35.55
N VAL A 362 22.95 -17.44 -35.16
CA VAL A 362 23.69 -16.50 -34.29
C VAL A 362 23.02 -16.27 -32.94
N CYS A 363 21.85 -16.84 -32.74
CA CYS A 363 21.08 -16.69 -31.49
C CYS A 363 21.86 -17.33 -30.33
N THR A 364 21.92 -16.63 -29.21
CA THR A 364 22.49 -17.12 -27.94
C THR A 364 21.53 -17.99 -27.16
N HIS A 365 20.34 -18.25 -27.68
CA HIS A 365 19.25 -19.06 -27.10
C HIS A 365 18.87 -18.66 -25.68
N PRO A 366 18.54 -17.39 -25.42
CA PRO A 366 18.14 -16.95 -24.07
C PRO A 366 16.82 -17.60 -23.63
N CYS A 367 16.13 -18.31 -24.53
CA CYS A 367 14.88 -19.01 -24.27
C CYS A 367 15.08 -20.45 -23.72
N GLU A 368 16.29 -20.97 -23.71
CA GLU A 368 16.64 -22.24 -23.06
C GLU A 368 16.89 -22.01 -21.56
#